data_64cc278be0b8c9954b544e35885b8788
#
_entry.id   64cc278be0b8c9954b544e35885b8788
#
_cell.length_a   1.000
_cell.length_b   1.000
_cell.length_c   1.000
_cell.angle_alpha   90.00
_cell.angle_beta   90.00
_cell.angle_gamma   90.00
#
_symmetry.space_group_name_H-M   'P 1'
#
loop_
_entity.id
_entity.type
_entity.pdbx_description
1 polymer ?
#
loop_
_entity_poly.entity_id
_entity_poly.type
_entity_poly.pdbx_seq_one_letter_code
_entity_poly.pdbx_strand_id
1 'polypeptide(L)'
;YFLTFDSGARLELMQMVAIPDSLDGPVTQFTGYIHLAISVGSEAQVNALTARLHQDGYRLLDGPRRTGDGYYESVVLDPAGNRVEITV
;
A
#
# COMPACT_ATOMS: atom_id res chain seq x y z
N TYR A 1 1.55 16.77 -5.03
CA TYR A 1 2.87 16.20 -4.70
C TYR A 1 3.13 14.99 -5.58
N PHE A 2 4.31 14.91 -6.20
CA PHE A 2 4.68 13.79 -7.07
C PHE A 2 5.77 12.94 -6.45
N LEU A 3 5.54 11.64 -6.44
CA LEU A 3 6.56 10.62 -6.19
C LEU A 3 7.01 10.06 -7.54
N THR A 4 8.30 10.10 -7.83
CA THR A 4 8.88 9.62 -9.08
C THR A 4 9.67 8.34 -8.83
N PHE A 5 9.41 7.32 -9.63
CA PHE A 5 10.13 6.05 -9.61
C PHE A 5 11.25 6.06 -10.66
N ASP A 6 12.27 5.23 -10.48
CA ASP A 6 13.41 5.11 -11.40
C ASP A 6 12.98 4.74 -12.83
N SER A 7 11.87 4.03 -12.96
CA SER A 7 11.26 3.71 -14.26
C SER A 7 10.71 4.91 -15.02
N GLY A 8 10.63 6.08 -14.40
CA GLY A 8 9.96 7.27 -14.94
C GLY A 8 8.46 7.34 -14.64
N ALA A 9 7.87 6.31 -14.07
CA ALA A 9 6.49 6.36 -13.57
C ALA A 9 6.38 7.36 -12.41
N ARG A 10 5.22 7.98 -12.27
CA ARG A 10 4.95 8.92 -11.18
C ARG A 10 3.62 8.62 -10.52
N LEU A 11 3.59 8.79 -9.20
CA LEU A 11 2.37 8.78 -8.40
C LEU A 11 2.10 10.20 -7.92
N GLU A 12 0.94 10.74 -8.26
CA GLU A 12 0.49 12.04 -7.77
C GLU A 12 -0.38 11.87 -6.53
N LEU A 13 -0.02 12.60 -5.47
CA LEU A 13 -0.81 12.72 -4.26
C LEU A 13 -1.45 14.10 -4.21
N MET A 14 -2.77 14.16 -4.07
CA MET A 14 -3.52 15.41 -4.04
C MET A 14 -4.29 15.55 -2.74
N GLN A 15 -4.33 16.78 -2.24
CA GLN A 15 -5.21 17.19 -1.16
C GLN A 15 -5.91 18.47 -1.56
N MET A 16 -7.23 18.49 -1.50
CA MET A 16 -8.05 19.66 -1.82
C MET A 16 -9.24 19.72 -0.85
N VAL A 17 -9.58 20.94 -0.41
CA VAL A 17 -10.72 21.16 0.51
C VAL A 17 -12.04 20.61 -0.04
N ALA A 18 -12.22 20.62 -1.36
CA ALA A 18 -13.44 20.14 -2.02
C ALA A 18 -13.50 18.61 -2.18
N ILE A 19 -12.44 17.87 -1.87
CA ILE A 19 -12.43 16.41 -1.93
C ILE A 19 -12.84 15.89 -0.54
N PRO A 20 -14.03 15.28 -0.39
CA PRO A 20 -14.46 14.74 0.88
C PRO A 20 -13.66 13.48 1.25
N ASP A 21 -13.63 13.18 2.55
CA ASP A 21 -13.08 11.91 3.02
C ASP A 21 -13.88 10.72 2.47
N SER A 22 -13.19 9.58 2.24
CA SER A 22 -13.85 8.36 1.86
C SER A 22 -14.80 7.88 2.97
N LEU A 23 -15.99 7.45 2.56
CA LEU A 23 -16.97 6.82 3.47
C LEU A 23 -16.72 5.31 3.62
N ASP A 24 -15.82 4.74 2.81
CA ASP A 24 -15.49 3.33 2.87
C ASP A 24 -14.51 3.07 4.02
N GLY A 25 -14.81 2.04 4.81
CA GLY A 25 -13.87 1.60 5.86
C GLY A 25 -12.61 0.98 5.25
N PRO A 26 -11.46 1.08 5.91
CA PRO A 26 -10.19 0.60 5.36
C PRO A 26 -10.14 -0.92 5.16
N VAL A 27 -11.00 -1.65 5.84
CA VAL A 27 -11.09 -3.12 5.74
C VAL A 27 -12.11 -3.58 4.69
N THR A 28 -13.14 -2.76 4.45
CA THR A 28 -14.20 -3.09 3.49
C THR A 28 -13.68 -2.96 2.06
N GLN A 29 -13.90 -3.98 1.26
CA GLN A 29 -13.60 -3.94 -0.17
C GLN A 29 -14.82 -3.46 -0.96
N PHE A 30 -14.56 -2.77 -2.05
CA PHE A 30 -15.59 -2.19 -2.93
C PHE A 30 -15.17 -2.30 -4.40
N THR A 31 -16.11 -2.08 -5.31
CA THR A 31 -15.80 -2.05 -6.74
C THR A 31 -15.01 -0.79 -7.08
N GLY A 32 -13.89 -0.93 -7.78
CA GLY A 32 -13.01 0.17 -8.19
C GLY A 32 -11.55 -0.12 -7.91
N TYR A 33 -10.75 0.92 -7.72
CA TYR A 33 -9.33 0.78 -7.34
C TYR A 33 -9.26 0.46 -5.85
N ILE A 34 -8.94 -0.80 -5.54
CA ILE A 34 -8.97 -1.31 -4.15
C ILE A 34 -7.63 -1.18 -3.44
N HIS A 35 -6.54 -1.24 -4.14
CA HIS A 35 -5.19 -1.07 -3.60
C HIS A 35 -4.21 -0.58 -4.66
N LEU A 36 -3.09 -0.03 -4.19
CA LEU A 36 -1.90 0.22 -5.00
C LEU A 36 -0.86 -0.83 -4.61
N ALA A 37 -0.31 -1.56 -5.58
CA ALA A 37 0.77 -2.53 -5.35
C ALA A 37 2.11 -1.93 -5.80
N ILE A 38 3.14 -2.07 -4.96
CA ILE A 38 4.49 -1.58 -5.23
C ILE A 38 5.47 -2.73 -5.04
N SER A 39 6.19 -3.10 -6.11
CA SER A 39 7.27 -4.07 -6.01
C SER A 39 8.50 -3.46 -5.35
N VAL A 40 9.07 -4.18 -4.40
CA VAL A 40 10.29 -3.79 -3.69
C VAL A 40 11.47 -4.74 -3.99
N GLY A 41 11.29 -5.66 -4.92
CA GLY A 41 12.36 -6.43 -5.56
C GLY A 41 12.75 -7.74 -4.87
N SER A 42 12.40 -7.99 -3.61
CA SER A 42 12.69 -9.26 -2.95
C SER A 42 11.82 -9.50 -1.71
N GLU A 43 11.68 -10.76 -1.31
CA GLU A 43 10.98 -11.15 -0.08
C GLU A 43 11.62 -10.51 1.17
N ALA A 44 12.95 -10.42 1.20
CA ALA A 44 13.67 -9.76 2.28
C ALA A 44 13.29 -8.27 2.40
N GLN A 45 13.12 -7.58 1.28
CA GLN A 45 12.67 -6.19 1.24
C GLN A 45 11.21 -6.05 1.67
N VAL A 46 10.35 -6.96 1.26
CA VAL A 46 8.94 -6.99 1.74
C VAL A 46 8.91 -7.10 3.26
N ASN A 47 9.66 -8.06 3.82
CA ASN A 47 9.73 -8.25 5.27
C ASN A 47 10.26 -7.02 6.00
N ALA A 48 11.38 -6.47 5.53
CA ALA A 48 12.04 -5.34 6.16
C ALA A 48 11.15 -4.08 6.13
N LEU A 49 10.57 -3.76 4.99
CA LEU A 49 9.73 -2.58 4.85
C LEU A 49 8.42 -2.72 5.63
N THR A 50 7.80 -3.90 5.60
CA THR A 50 6.57 -4.17 6.39
C THR A 50 6.83 -3.99 7.88
N ALA A 51 7.91 -4.57 8.39
CA ALA A 51 8.29 -4.43 9.79
C ALA A 51 8.55 -2.95 10.16
N ARG A 52 9.24 -2.22 9.29
CA ARG A 52 9.52 -0.78 9.47
C ARG A 52 8.23 0.02 9.55
N LEU A 53 7.32 -0.16 8.61
CA LEU A 53 6.05 0.58 8.57
C LEU A 53 5.17 0.25 9.78
N HIS A 54 5.11 -1.02 10.18
CA HIS A 54 4.39 -1.41 11.39
C HIS A 54 4.99 -0.77 12.66
N GLN A 55 6.30 -0.75 12.77
CA GLN A 55 7.01 -0.09 13.87
C GLN A 55 6.78 1.42 13.90
N ASP A 56 6.68 2.06 12.72
CA ASP A 56 6.39 3.49 12.57
C ASP A 56 4.90 3.83 12.81
N GLY A 57 4.05 2.84 13.12
CA GLY A 57 2.66 3.03 13.52
C GLY A 57 1.64 2.86 12.40
N TYR A 58 2.03 2.45 11.20
CA TYR A 58 1.10 2.15 10.12
C TYR A 58 0.42 0.80 10.35
N ARG A 59 -0.89 0.75 10.08
CA ARG A 59 -1.66 -0.46 10.31
C ARG A 59 -1.34 -1.53 9.28
N LEU A 60 -0.86 -2.68 9.75
CA LEU A 60 -0.70 -3.89 8.94
C LEU A 60 -2.04 -4.62 8.88
N LEU A 61 -2.59 -4.82 7.69
CA LEU A 61 -3.82 -5.56 7.47
C LEU A 61 -3.57 -7.04 7.22
N ASP A 62 -2.50 -7.38 6.51
CA ASP A 62 -2.21 -8.76 6.10
C ASP A 62 -0.72 -8.96 5.79
N GLY A 63 -0.24 -10.17 6.03
CA GLY A 63 1.11 -10.60 5.68
C GLY A 63 2.24 -10.10 6.61
N PRO A 64 3.49 -10.24 6.16
CA PRO A 64 3.93 -10.84 4.90
C PRO A 64 3.57 -12.32 4.76
N ARG A 65 3.11 -12.71 3.60
CA ARG A 65 2.78 -14.09 3.28
C ARG A 65 2.87 -14.37 1.77
N ARG A 66 2.92 -15.66 1.43
CA ARG A 66 2.77 -16.08 0.03
C ARG A 66 1.29 -16.25 -0.28
N THR A 67 0.86 -15.62 -1.38
CA THR A 67 -0.52 -15.73 -1.88
C THR A 67 -0.73 -17.01 -2.68
N GLY A 68 -1.99 -17.39 -2.93
CA GLY A 68 -2.34 -18.57 -3.70
C GLY A 68 -1.89 -18.54 -5.17
N ASP A 69 -1.68 -17.35 -5.72
CA ASP A 69 -1.16 -17.10 -7.07
C ASP A 69 0.37 -16.91 -7.10
N GLY A 70 1.05 -17.09 -5.97
CA GLY A 70 2.51 -17.19 -5.88
C GLY A 70 3.25 -15.90 -5.56
N TYR A 71 2.55 -14.78 -5.36
CA TYR A 71 3.18 -13.54 -4.89
C TYR A 71 3.55 -13.62 -3.42
N TYR A 72 4.61 -12.91 -3.04
CA TYR A 72 4.98 -12.71 -1.65
C TYR A 72 4.74 -11.24 -1.29
N GLU A 73 3.84 -10.99 -0.36
CA GLU A 73 3.32 -9.64 -0.14
C GLU A 73 2.82 -9.39 1.27
N SER A 74 2.68 -8.12 1.59
CA SER A 74 1.94 -7.62 2.74
C SER A 74 1.04 -6.46 2.32
N VAL A 75 0.03 -6.15 3.13
CA VAL A 75 -0.87 -5.03 2.93
C VAL A 75 -0.83 -4.12 4.15
N VAL A 76 -0.48 -2.87 3.95
CA VAL A 76 -0.50 -1.82 4.97
C VAL A 76 -1.45 -0.71 4.58
N LEU A 77 -1.87 0.10 5.54
CA LEU A 77 -2.65 1.31 5.26
C LEU A 77 -1.74 2.54 5.18
N ASP A 78 -2.01 3.40 4.20
CA ASP A 78 -1.43 4.72 4.17
C ASP A 78 -2.11 5.65 5.22
N PRO A 79 -1.64 6.90 5.43
CA PRO A 79 -2.25 7.82 6.40
C PRO A 79 -3.72 8.16 6.14
N ALA A 80 -4.19 8.03 4.90
CA ALA A 80 -5.58 8.27 4.52
C ALA A 80 -6.47 7.02 4.59
N GLY A 81 -5.90 5.86 4.98
CA GLY A 81 -6.61 4.59 5.06
C GLY A 81 -6.68 3.82 3.74
N ASN A 82 -5.91 4.21 2.72
CA ASN A 82 -5.82 3.45 1.49
C ASN A 82 -4.92 2.24 1.66
N ARG A 83 -5.24 1.15 0.96
CA ARG A 83 -4.43 -0.06 0.97
C ARG A 83 -3.21 0.10 0.06
N VAL A 84 -2.06 -0.17 0.62
CA VAL A 84 -0.79 -0.27 -0.12
C VAL A 84 -0.26 -1.68 0.04
N GLU A 85 -0.15 -2.38 -1.08
CA GLU A 85 0.43 -3.71 -1.14
C GLU A 85 1.93 -3.61 -1.42
N ILE A 86 2.72 -4.27 -0.60
CA ILE A 86 4.17 -4.33 -0.72
C ILE A 86 4.48 -5.73 -1.21
N THR A 87 5.01 -5.84 -2.41
CA THR A 87 5.20 -7.14 -3.09
C THR A 87 6.60 -7.28 -3.69
N VAL A 88 6.91 -8.49 -4.15
CA VAL A 88 8.15 -8.77 -4.89
C VAL A 88 8.01 -8.37 -6.34
#